data_79418a2c51a88c644dc836c91938c14c
#
_entry.id   79418a2c51a88c644dc836c91938c14c
#
_cell.length_a   1.000
_cell.length_b   1.000
_cell.length_c   1.000
_cell.angle_alpha   90.00
_cell.angle_beta   90.00
_cell.angle_gamma   90.00
#
_symmetry.space_group_name_H-M   'P 1'
#
loop_
_entity.id
_entity.type
_entity.pdbx_description
1 polymer ?
#
loop_
_entity_poly.entity_id
_entity_poly.type
_entity_poly.pdbx_seq_one_letter_code
_entity_poly.pdbx_strand_id
1 'polypeptide(L)'
;MTSAPSAQSAPPTSEAARACRSGDAILAATLELLAERGIEGLTVDGVAARAKVGKATIYRHWRSRAELVMDAMASLPAPPPPEPTGDLRADLCRAYVGLAELLCDPDRSRLLAALVDGAERDPELARLHVEHGATRRAPARALFEAAVARGELPATTDPDLAVDLVVGPLFYRRLLVHQPVTASYVATVVDAVLAGLRAT
;
A
#
# COMPACT_ATOMS: atom_id res chain seq x y z
N MET A 1 -9.64 24.65 -41.08
CA MET A 1 -9.60 23.26 -40.56
C MET A 1 -8.16 22.78 -40.64
N THR A 2 -7.42 22.89 -39.57
CA THR A 2 -6.00 22.50 -39.54
C THR A 2 -5.85 21.51 -38.41
N SER A 3 -5.72 20.20 -38.80
CA SER A 3 -5.49 19.10 -37.87
C SER A 3 -4.09 19.20 -37.25
N ALA A 4 -4.01 19.22 -35.93
CA ALA A 4 -2.77 19.08 -35.18
C ALA A 4 -2.28 17.62 -35.26
N PRO A 5 -0.98 17.35 -35.44
CA PRO A 5 -0.45 16.00 -35.44
C PRO A 5 -0.37 15.45 -34.02
N SER A 6 -0.92 14.25 -33.82
CA SER A 6 -0.77 13.44 -32.61
C SER A 6 0.70 13.14 -32.35
N ALA A 7 1.21 13.57 -31.19
CA ALA A 7 2.55 13.22 -30.72
C ALA A 7 2.59 11.71 -30.39
N GLN A 8 3.16 10.91 -31.29
CA GLN A 8 3.51 9.52 -31.02
C GLN A 8 4.76 9.52 -30.14
N SER A 9 4.62 9.00 -28.90
CA SER A 9 5.75 8.73 -27.98
C SER A 9 6.74 7.77 -28.67
N ALA A 10 7.99 8.20 -28.80
CA ALA A 10 9.06 7.36 -29.31
C ALA A 10 9.27 6.12 -28.39
N PRO A 11 9.58 4.95 -28.93
CA PRO A 11 9.87 3.77 -28.09
C PRO A 11 11.13 4.01 -27.24
N PRO A 12 11.16 3.48 -25.98
CA PRO A 12 12.29 3.67 -25.09
C PRO A 12 13.58 3.15 -25.73
N THR A 13 14.68 3.88 -25.55
CA THR A 13 16.00 3.46 -26.01
C THR A 13 16.38 2.13 -25.37
N SER A 14 17.22 1.31 -26.04
CA SER A 14 17.63 -0.03 -25.52
C SER A 14 18.25 0.05 -24.12
N GLU A 15 18.82 1.17 -23.74
CA GLU A 15 19.44 1.44 -22.43
C GLU A 15 18.36 1.73 -21.37
N ALA A 16 17.34 2.51 -21.67
CA ALA A 16 16.20 2.75 -20.80
C ALA A 16 15.40 1.46 -20.55
N ALA A 17 15.23 0.62 -21.58
CA ALA A 17 14.59 -0.69 -21.45
C ALA A 17 15.41 -1.70 -20.61
N ARG A 18 16.76 -1.63 -20.63
CA ARG A 18 17.61 -2.43 -19.73
C ARG A 18 17.57 -1.92 -18.31
N ALA A 19 17.58 -0.60 -18.09
CA ALA A 19 17.48 0.01 -16.76
C ALA A 19 16.15 -0.33 -16.09
N CYS A 20 15.05 -0.29 -16.83
CA CYS A 20 13.72 -0.69 -16.34
C CYS A 20 13.71 -2.17 -15.93
N ARG A 21 14.16 -3.09 -16.80
CA ARG A 21 14.23 -4.53 -16.48
C ARG A 21 15.13 -4.85 -15.28
N SER A 22 16.24 -4.11 -15.10
CA SER A 22 17.08 -4.30 -13.91
C SER A 22 16.42 -3.77 -12.65
N GLY A 23 15.64 -2.68 -12.72
CA GLY A 23 14.85 -2.17 -11.61
C GLY A 23 13.82 -3.20 -11.16
N ASP A 24 13.02 -3.70 -12.09
CA ASP A 24 11.99 -4.72 -11.78
C ASP A 24 12.60 -5.99 -11.17
N ALA A 25 13.74 -6.46 -11.69
CA ALA A 25 14.43 -7.63 -11.14
C ALA A 25 14.98 -7.38 -9.72
N ILE A 26 15.45 -6.17 -9.42
CA ILE A 26 15.91 -5.78 -8.08
C ILE A 26 14.74 -5.73 -7.11
N LEU A 27 13.60 -5.13 -7.49
CA LEU A 27 12.41 -5.05 -6.64
C LEU A 27 11.84 -6.45 -6.38
N ALA A 28 11.74 -7.32 -7.39
CA ALA A 28 11.31 -8.70 -7.23
C ALA A 28 12.24 -9.49 -6.27
N ALA A 29 13.56 -9.41 -6.47
CA ALA A 29 14.53 -10.05 -5.58
C ALA A 29 14.45 -9.54 -4.13
N THR A 30 14.13 -8.26 -3.95
CA THR A 30 13.92 -7.64 -2.63
C THR A 30 12.70 -8.23 -1.94
N LEU A 31 11.57 -8.36 -2.64
CA LEU A 31 10.34 -8.96 -2.10
C LEU A 31 10.54 -10.43 -1.73
N GLU A 32 11.22 -11.21 -2.58
CA GLU A 32 11.53 -12.61 -2.30
C GLU A 32 12.36 -12.74 -1.01
N LEU A 33 13.46 -11.97 -0.90
CA LEU A 33 14.33 -12.01 0.28
C LEU A 33 13.62 -11.52 1.54
N LEU A 34 12.77 -10.50 1.43
CA LEU A 34 11.97 -10.00 2.53
C LEU A 34 11.00 -11.08 3.03
N ALA A 35 10.34 -11.81 2.13
CA ALA A 35 9.43 -12.89 2.47
C ALA A 35 10.16 -14.11 3.08
N GLU A 36 11.38 -14.43 2.59
CA GLU A 36 12.18 -15.56 3.05
C GLU A 36 12.87 -15.32 4.40
N ARG A 37 13.39 -14.09 4.63
CA ARG A 37 14.36 -13.81 5.70
C ARG A 37 13.97 -12.66 6.61
N GLY A 38 12.85 -12.00 6.34
CA GLY A 38 12.46 -10.78 7.03
C GLY A 38 13.39 -9.60 6.72
N ILE A 39 13.14 -8.48 7.41
CA ILE A 39 13.90 -7.24 7.19
C ILE A 39 15.37 -7.36 7.65
N GLU A 40 15.63 -8.09 8.73
CA GLU A 40 16.98 -8.25 9.29
C GLU A 40 17.89 -9.07 8.36
N GLY A 41 17.33 -10.11 7.72
CA GLY A 41 18.06 -10.97 6.80
C GLY A 41 18.20 -10.40 5.38
N LEU A 42 17.55 -9.25 5.09
CA LEU A 42 17.64 -8.59 3.81
C LEU A 42 18.88 -7.69 3.75
N THR A 43 19.83 -8.03 2.88
CA THR A 43 21.04 -7.24 2.62
C THR A 43 21.11 -6.82 1.16
N VAL A 44 21.71 -5.65 0.89
CA VAL A 44 21.94 -5.19 -0.49
C VAL A 44 22.79 -6.19 -1.28
N ASP A 45 23.72 -6.88 -0.61
CA ASP A 45 24.52 -7.95 -1.22
C ASP A 45 23.66 -9.14 -1.65
N GLY A 46 22.74 -9.55 -0.80
CA GLY A 46 21.81 -10.63 -1.10
C GLY A 46 20.90 -10.27 -2.28
N VAL A 47 20.38 -9.04 -2.32
CA VAL A 47 19.55 -8.55 -3.43
C VAL A 47 20.37 -8.49 -4.72
N ALA A 48 21.59 -7.95 -4.70
CA ALA A 48 22.46 -7.87 -5.87
C ALA A 48 22.76 -9.25 -6.45
N ALA A 49 23.08 -10.22 -5.60
CA ALA A 49 23.32 -11.61 -6.00
C ALA A 49 22.07 -12.28 -6.60
N ARG A 50 20.91 -12.09 -5.96
CA ARG A 50 19.63 -12.67 -6.41
C ARG A 50 19.17 -12.06 -7.74
N ALA A 51 19.24 -10.74 -7.89
CA ALA A 51 18.90 -10.00 -9.10
C ALA A 51 19.95 -10.11 -10.21
N LYS A 52 21.12 -10.70 -9.92
CA LYS A 52 22.27 -10.82 -10.84
C LYS A 52 22.75 -9.46 -11.37
N VAL A 53 22.81 -8.47 -10.48
CA VAL A 53 23.29 -7.11 -10.78
C VAL A 53 24.45 -6.72 -9.87
N GLY A 54 25.21 -5.70 -10.26
CA GLY A 54 26.21 -5.10 -9.36
C GLY A 54 25.56 -4.21 -8.29
N LYS A 55 26.13 -4.16 -7.07
CA LYS A 55 25.67 -3.24 -6.01
C LYS A 55 25.58 -1.78 -6.47
N ALA A 56 26.49 -1.33 -7.31
CA ALA A 56 26.47 0.02 -7.87
C ALA A 56 25.18 0.31 -8.66
N THR A 57 24.57 -0.71 -9.26
CA THR A 57 23.29 -0.57 -9.94
C THR A 57 22.17 -0.30 -8.94
N ILE A 58 22.18 -0.97 -7.80
CA ILE A 58 21.19 -0.73 -6.73
C ILE A 58 21.36 0.67 -6.17
N TYR A 59 22.57 1.06 -5.74
CA TYR A 59 22.84 2.36 -5.14
C TYR A 59 22.63 3.55 -6.09
N ARG A 60 22.60 3.31 -7.40
CA ARG A 60 22.22 4.35 -8.37
C ARG A 60 20.73 4.72 -8.29
N HIS A 61 19.87 3.80 -7.87
CA HIS A 61 18.42 3.99 -7.81
C HIS A 61 17.90 4.22 -6.39
N TRP A 62 18.50 3.56 -5.40
CA TRP A 62 18.06 3.63 -4.00
C TRP A 62 19.24 4.00 -3.10
N ARG A 63 19.05 5.04 -2.30
CA ARG A 63 20.09 5.58 -1.40
C ARG A 63 20.28 4.73 -0.17
N SER A 64 19.22 4.01 0.24
CA SER A 64 19.23 3.16 1.42
C SER A 64 18.48 1.85 1.20
N ARG A 65 18.70 0.90 2.13
CA ARG A 65 17.93 -0.34 2.18
C ARG A 65 16.45 -0.06 2.44
N ALA A 66 16.15 0.92 3.27
CA ALA A 66 14.78 1.30 3.59
C ALA A 66 14.02 1.82 2.35
N GLU A 67 14.64 2.70 1.55
CA GLU A 67 14.07 3.13 0.26
C GLU A 67 13.79 1.94 -0.67
N LEU A 68 14.76 1.03 -0.81
CA LEU A 68 14.61 -0.16 -1.65
C LEU A 68 13.45 -1.05 -1.19
N VAL A 69 13.30 -1.28 0.12
CA VAL A 69 12.21 -2.07 0.70
C VAL A 69 10.86 -1.39 0.43
N MET A 70 10.77 -0.08 0.65
CA MET A 70 9.52 0.65 0.44
C MET A 70 9.08 0.66 -1.03
N ASP A 71 10.02 0.87 -1.96
CA ASP A 71 9.73 0.81 -3.38
C ASP A 71 9.35 -0.61 -3.83
N ALA A 72 10.01 -1.64 -3.30
CA ALA A 72 9.63 -3.02 -3.54
C ALA A 72 8.19 -3.31 -3.05
N MET A 73 7.83 -2.87 -1.85
CA MET A 73 6.46 -2.98 -1.35
C MET A 73 5.46 -2.19 -2.20
N ALA A 74 5.84 -1.00 -2.68
CA ALA A 74 5.00 -0.18 -3.55
C ALA A 74 4.82 -0.78 -4.95
N SER A 75 5.77 -1.60 -5.44
CA SER A 75 5.68 -2.28 -6.73
C SER A 75 4.69 -3.45 -6.75
N LEU A 76 4.22 -3.90 -5.58
CA LEU A 76 3.20 -4.94 -5.52
C LEU A 76 1.91 -4.46 -6.19
N PRO A 77 1.33 -5.27 -7.09
CA PRO A 77 0.07 -4.91 -7.74
C PRO A 77 -1.01 -4.62 -6.71
N ALA A 78 -1.64 -3.46 -6.81
CA ALA A 78 -2.81 -3.10 -6.03
C ALA A 78 -3.91 -2.68 -6.99
N PRO A 79 -5.17 -3.08 -6.76
CA PRO A 79 -6.27 -2.58 -7.55
C PRO A 79 -6.35 -1.06 -7.38
N PRO A 80 -6.66 -0.31 -8.45
CA PRO A 80 -6.91 1.12 -8.31
C PRO A 80 -8.09 1.33 -7.33
N PRO A 81 -8.08 2.44 -6.56
CA PRO A 81 -9.20 2.77 -5.71
C PRO A 81 -10.47 2.88 -6.57
N PRO A 82 -11.58 2.28 -6.13
CA PRO A 82 -12.84 2.35 -6.88
C PRO A 82 -13.33 3.80 -6.94
N GLU A 83 -13.90 4.19 -8.10
CA GLU A 83 -14.52 5.51 -8.24
C GLU A 83 -15.66 5.68 -7.23
N PRO A 84 -15.70 6.81 -6.49
CA PRO A 84 -16.76 7.08 -5.53
C PRO A 84 -18.14 7.14 -6.22
N THR A 85 -19.14 6.48 -5.63
CA THR A 85 -20.52 6.51 -6.11
C THR A 85 -21.38 7.57 -5.42
N GLY A 86 -20.89 8.09 -4.29
CA GLY A 86 -21.65 8.98 -3.42
C GLY A 86 -22.40 8.26 -2.30
N ASP A 87 -22.43 6.94 -2.32
CA ASP A 87 -22.88 6.10 -1.17
C ASP A 87 -21.65 5.75 -0.33
N LEU A 88 -21.48 6.46 0.79
CA LEU A 88 -20.33 6.31 1.68
C LEU A 88 -20.12 4.85 2.12
N ARG A 89 -21.20 4.16 2.51
CA ARG A 89 -21.12 2.76 2.95
C ARG A 89 -20.61 1.85 1.85
N ALA A 90 -21.20 1.95 0.65
CA ALA A 90 -20.84 1.14 -0.50
C ALA A 90 -19.39 1.44 -0.93
N ASP A 91 -18.99 2.70 -0.92
CA ASP A 91 -17.66 3.14 -1.30
C ASP A 91 -16.60 2.62 -0.32
N LEU A 92 -16.83 2.70 0.99
CA LEU A 92 -15.96 2.14 2.02
C LEU A 92 -15.87 0.60 1.91
N CYS A 93 -17.00 -0.09 1.76
CA CYS A 93 -16.98 -1.54 1.59
C CYS A 93 -16.12 -1.96 0.38
N ARG A 94 -16.25 -1.29 -0.76
CA ARG A 94 -15.43 -1.58 -1.95
C ARG A 94 -13.94 -1.31 -1.71
N ALA A 95 -13.62 -0.18 -1.10
CA ALA A 95 -12.23 0.18 -0.80
C ALA A 95 -11.55 -0.84 0.13
N TYR A 96 -12.27 -1.29 1.15
CA TYR A 96 -11.69 -2.17 2.17
C TYR A 96 -11.80 -3.67 1.86
N VAL A 97 -12.67 -4.09 0.93
CA VAL A 97 -12.63 -5.47 0.40
C VAL A 97 -11.32 -5.72 -0.35
N GLY A 98 -10.83 -4.76 -1.14
CA GLY A 98 -9.50 -4.87 -1.78
C GLY A 98 -8.35 -4.97 -0.76
N LEU A 99 -8.43 -4.23 0.35
CA LEU A 99 -7.47 -4.38 1.46
C LEU A 99 -7.60 -5.76 2.12
N ALA A 100 -8.81 -6.26 2.33
CA ALA A 100 -9.03 -7.58 2.93
C ALA A 100 -8.46 -8.71 2.07
N GLU A 101 -8.61 -8.64 0.75
CA GLU A 101 -8.01 -9.59 -0.20
C GLU A 101 -6.47 -9.57 -0.10
N LEU A 102 -5.89 -8.38 -0.05
CA LEU A 102 -4.45 -8.20 0.14
C LEU A 102 -3.96 -8.78 1.47
N LEU A 103 -4.68 -8.54 2.56
CA LEU A 103 -4.36 -9.09 3.88
C LEU A 103 -4.52 -10.61 3.95
N CYS A 104 -5.44 -11.19 3.18
CA CYS A 104 -5.67 -12.63 3.14
C CYS A 104 -4.70 -13.39 2.23
N ASP A 105 -3.99 -12.72 1.33
CA ASP A 105 -2.90 -13.30 0.56
C ASP A 105 -1.73 -13.65 1.49
N PRO A 106 -1.29 -14.94 1.56
CA PRO A 106 -0.27 -15.37 2.52
C PRO A 106 1.08 -14.68 2.33
N ASP A 107 1.48 -14.43 1.08
CA ASP A 107 2.78 -13.82 0.79
C ASP A 107 2.77 -12.33 1.11
N ARG A 108 1.72 -11.62 0.73
CA ARG A 108 1.54 -10.19 1.05
C ARG A 108 1.40 -9.95 2.55
N SER A 109 0.69 -10.83 3.25
CA SER A 109 0.54 -10.74 4.71
C SER A 109 1.88 -10.93 5.43
N ARG A 110 2.74 -11.85 4.96
CA ARG A 110 4.11 -12.02 5.48
C ARG A 110 4.98 -10.81 5.24
N LEU A 111 4.94 -10.26 4.02
CA LEU A 111 5.66 -9.03 3.66
C LEU A 111 5.25 -7.86 4.54
N LEU A 112 3.95 -7.70 4.77
CA LEU A 112 3.41 -6.65 5.64
C LEU A 112 3.87 -6.83 7.09
N ALA A 113 3.82 -8.04 7.63
CA ALA A 113 4.30 -8.32 8.98
C ALA A 113 5.81 -8.04 9.12
N ALA A 114 6.62 -8.41 8.12
CA ALA A 114 8.04 -8.11 8.09
C ALA A 114 8.32 -6.61 8.02
N LEU A 115 7.51 -5.85 7.26
CA LEU A 115 7.62 -4.39 7.18
C LEU A 115 7.31 -3.73 8.52
N VAL A 116 6.23 -4.14 9.19
CA VAL A 116 5.84 -3.61 10.51
C VAL A 116 6.94 -3.90 11.54
N ASP A 117 7.41 -5.15 11.63
CA ASP A 117 8.51 -5.53 12.53
C ASP A 117 9.79 -4.75 12.24
N GLY A 118 10.13 -4.55 10.96
CA GLY A 118 11.30 -3.77 10.56
C GLY A 118 11.18 -2.30 10.90
N ALA A 119 10.00 -1.70 10.76
CA ALA A 119 9.76 -0.29 11.09
C ALA A 119 9.92 0.01 12.59
N GLU A 120 9.66 -0.97 13.47
CA GLU A 120 9.92 -0.82 14.92
C GLU A 120 11.42 -0.71 15.27
N ARG A 121 12.31 -1.15 14.37
CA ARG A 121 13.76 -1.23 14.63
C ARG A 121 14.59 -0.28 13.76
N ASP A 122 14.04 0.20 12.65
CA ASP A 122 14.72 1.07 11.69
C ASP A 122 13.94 2.39 11.55
N PRO A 123 14.42 3.49 12.17
CA PRO A 123 13.72 4.78 12.14
C PRO A 123 13.53 5.36 10.73
N GLU A 124 14.45 5.07 9.80
CA GLU A 124 14.30 5.50 8.41
C GLU A 124 13.16 4.73 7.72
N LEU A 125 13.10 3.42 7.94
CA LEU A 125 12.00 2.59 7.43
C LEU A 125 10.66 3.01 8.04
N ALA A 126 10.61 3.30 9.34
CA ALA A 126 9.42 3.81 10.01
C ALA A 126 8.92 5.11 9.36
N ARG A 127 9.80 6.07 9.15
CA ARG A 127 9.46 7.35 8.51
C ARG A 127 8.89 7.13 7.10
N LEU A 128 9.57 6.35 6.28
CA LEU A 128 9.14 6.04 4.91
C LEU A 128 7.81 5.26 4.90
N HIS A 129 7.63 4.34 5.85
CA HIS A 129 6.36 3.60 6.00
C HIS A 129 5.19 4.53 6.32
N VAL A 130 5.38 5.51 7.21
CA VAL A 130 4.37 6.53 7.54
C VAL A 130 4.04 7.39 6.31
N GLU A 131 5.06 7.86 5.57
CA GLU A 131 4.88 8.67 4.36
C GLU A 131 4.09 7.93 3.27
N HIS A 132 4.44 6.67 3.00
CA HIS A 132 3.69 5.82 2.06
C HIS A 132 2.29 5.48 2.58
N GLY A 133 2.16 5.26 3.88
CA GLY A 133 0.88 5.01 4.54
C GLY A 133 -0.10 6.16 4.33
N ALA A 134 0.36 7.40 4.46
CA ALA A 134 -0.47 8.59 4.23
C ALA A 134 -1.06 8.61 2.80
N THR A 135 -0.25 8.29 1.79
CA THR A 135 -0.72 8.23 0.39
C THR A 135 -1.78 7.13 0.19
N ARG A 136 -1.61 5.97 0.82
CA ARG A 136 -2.57 4.86 0.72
C ARG A 136 -3.88 5.14 1.46
N ARG A 137 -3.85 5.93 2.54
CA ARG A 137 -5.02 6.33 3.33
C ARG A 137 -5.83 7.46 2.70
N ALA A 138 -5.19 8.29 1.87
CA ALA A 138 -5.79 9.48 1.28
C ALA A 138 -7.13 9.22 0.55
N PRO A 139 -7.32 8.16 -0.26
CA PRO A 139 -8.60 7.91 -0.91
C PRO A 139 -9.74 7.62 0.09
N ALA A 140 -9.49 6.80 1.11
CA ALA A 140 -10.49 6.51 2.13
C ALA A 140 -10.80 7.73 3.01
N ARG A 141 -9.77 8.51 3.36
CA ARG A 141 -9.92 9.78 4.07
C ARG A 141 -10.81 10.74 3.29
N ALA A 142 -10.60 10.87 1.97
CA ALA A 142 -11.42 11.72 1.11
C ALA A 142 -12.90 11.31 1.08
N LEU A 143 -13.23 10.01 1.21
CA LEU A 143 -14.61 9.55 1.34
C LEU A 143 -15.29 10.07 2.62
N PHE A 144 -14.58 10.04 3.75
CA PHE A 144 -15.09 10.59 5.01
C PHE A 144 -15.22 12.11 4.96
N GLU A 145 -14.22 12.83 4.41
CA GLU A 145 -14.28 14.28 4.22
C GLU A 145 -15.48 14.69 3.35
N ALA A 146 -15.71 13.98 2.26
CA ALA A 146 -16.87 14.24 1.39
C ALA A 146 -18.20 13.97 2.11
N ALA A 147 -18.28 12.94 2.97
CA ALA A 147 -19.47 12.63 3.74
C ALA A 147 -19.76 13.70 4.80
N VAL A 148 -18.73 14.24 5.46
CA VAL A 148 -18.87 15.40 6.36
C VAL A 148 -19.36 16.62 5.60
N ALA A 149 -18.77 16.90 4.42
CA ALA A 149 -19.17 18.04 3.59
C ALA A 149 -20.64 17.95 3.11
N ARG A 150 -21.17 16.72 2.92
CA ARG A 150 -22.59 16.48 2.56
C ARG A 150 -23.54 16.45 3.75
N GLY A 151 -23.02 16.50 4.98
CA GLY A 151 -23.83 16.40 6.21
C GLY A 151 -24.29 14.97 6.53
N GLU A 152 -23.70 13.93 5.90
CA GLU A 152 -23.97 12.53 6.23
C GLU A 152 -23.32 12.08 7.54
N LEU A 153 -22.21 12.77 7.91
CA LEU A 153 -21.51 12.62 9.17
C LEU A 153 -21.41 13.98 9.87
N PRO A 154 -21.31 13.99 11.21
CA PRO A 154 -21.13 15.21 11.99
C PRO A 154 -19.87 16.00 11.54
N ALA A 155 -19.93 17.34 11.63
CA ALA A 155 -18.79 18.20 11.34
C ALA A 155 -17.60 17.97 12.30
N THR A 156 -17.84 17.35 13.44
CA THR A 156 -16.84 16.96 14.44
C THR A 156 -16.09 15.67 14.08
N THR A 157 -16.50 14.97 13.02
CA THR A 157 -15.86 13.72 12.62
C THR A 157 -14.42 13.97 12.17
N ASP A 158 -13.47 13.31 12.84
CA ASP A 158 -12.07 13.27 12.39
C ASP A 158 -11.91 12.17 11.32
N PRO A 159 -11.60 12.54 10.06
CA PRO A 159 -11.46 11.57 8.97
C PRO A 159 -10.29 10.58 9.17
N ASP A 160 -9.21 11.00 9.82
CA ASP A 160 -8.07 10.11 10.08
C ASP A 160 -8.43 9.06 11.14
N LEU A 161 -9.09 9.47 12.22
CA LEU A 161 -9.64 8.54 13.22
C LEU A 161 -10.66 7.58 12.59
N ALA A 162 -11.52 8.08 11.72
CA ALA A 162 -12.53 7.26 11.04
C ALA A 162 -11.87 6.16 10.17
N VAL A 163 -10.79 6.49 9.44
CA VAL A 163 -9.98 5.51 8.71
C VAL A 163 -9.38 4.48 9.68
N ASP A 164 -8.79 4.91 10.79
CA ASP A 164 -8.17 4.02 11.77
C ASP A 164 -9.18 3.05 12.40
N LEU A 165 -10.39 3.52 12.70
CA LEU A 165 -11.46 2.68 13.24
C LEU A 165 -11.90 1.58 12.26
N VAL A 166 -11.85 1.81 10.94
CA VAL A 166 -12.16 0.76 9.96
C VAL A 166 -10.97 -0.17 9.75
N VAL A 167 -9.77 0.39 9.60
CA VAL A 167 -8.56 -0.37 9.26
C VAL A 167 -8.09 -1.24 10.42
N GLY A 168 -8.11 -0.72 11.65
CA GLY A 168 -7.59 -1.39 12.84
C GLY A 168 -8.15 -2.79 13.06
N PRO A 169 -9.47 -2.99 13.06
CA PRO A 169 -10.08 -4.31 13.20
C PRO A 169 -9.67 -5.32 12.12
N LEU A 170 -9.43 -4.87 10.87
CA LEU A 170 -9.01 -5.74 9.77
C LEU A 170 -7.59 -6.27 10.01
N PHE A 171 -6.68 -5.38 10.38
CA PHE A 171 -5.30 -5.74 10.71
C PHE A 171 -5.24 -6.62 11.97
N TYR A 172 -5.95 -6.24 13.04
CA TYR A 172 -6.05 -7.02 14.28
C TYR A 172 -6.52 -8.45 13.97
N ARG A 173 -7.63 -8.59 13.24
CA ARG A 173 -8.20 -9.90 12.89
C ARG A 173 -7.21 -10.75 12.10
N ARG A 174 -6.49 -10.15 11.16
CA ARG A 174 -5.56 -10.90 10.30
C ARG A 174 -4.24 -11.20 10.98
N LEU A 175 -3.61 -10.19 11.59
CA LEU A 175 -2.23 -10.32 12.08
C LEU A 175 -2.14 -10.86 13.50
N LEU A 176 -3.10 -10.58 14.38
CA LEU A 176 -3.07 -11.01 15.77
C LEU A 176 -3.98 -12.20 16.04
N VAL A 177 -5.19 -12.20 15.50
CA VAL A 177 -6.16 -13.30 15.71
C VAL A 177 -5.98 -14.42 14.67
N HIS A 178 -5.24 -14.18 13.58
CA HIS A 178 -4.99 -15.13 12.48
C HIS A 178 -6.28 -15.68 11.83
N GLN A 179 -7.33 -14.84 11.78
CA GLN A 179 -8.59 -15.16 11.14
C GLN A 179 -8.72 -14.48 9.77
N PRO A 180 -9.46 -15.08 8.83
CA PRO A 180 -9.69 -14.45 7.53
C PRO A 180 -10.53 -13.18 7.68
N VAL A 181 -10.18 -12.17 6.86
CA VAL A 181 -10.95 -10.93 6.72
C VAL A 181 -11.85 -11.11 5.50
N THR A 182 -13.12 -11.43 5.74
CA THR A 182 -14.11 -11.62 4.67
C THR A 182 -14.80 -10.32 4.31
N ALA A 183 -15.43 -10.25 3.12
CA ALA A 183 -16.23 -9.10 2.71
C ALA A 183 -17.39 -8.82 3.70
N SER A 184 -17.98 -9.87 4.29
CA SER A 184 -19.02 -9.71 5.31
C SER A 184 -18.47 -9.10 6.59
N TYR A 185 -17.24 -9.46 6.99
CA TYR A 185 -16.59 -8.84 8.14
C TYR A 185 -16.28 -7.36 7.88
N VAL A 186 -15.77 -7.03 6.68
CA VAL A 186 -15.57 -5.63 6.27
C VAL A 186 -16.86 -4.84 6.39
N ALA A 187 -17.96 -5.36 5.83
CA ALA A 187 -19.27 -4.70 5.91
C ALA A 187 -19.72 -4.47 7.35
N THR A 188 -19.57 -5.48 8.23
CA THR A 188 -19.90 -5.36 9.66
C THR A 188 -19.07 -4.27 10.35
N VAL A 189 -17.76 -4.19 10.09
CA VAL A 189 -16.90 -3.15 10.66
C VAL A 189 -17.32 -1.78 10.15
N VAL A 190 -17.54 -1.62 8.85
CA VAL A 190 -18.00 -0.36 8.24
C VAL A 190 -19.32 0.09 8.87
N ASP A 191 -20.29 -0.82 8.99
CA ASP A 191 -21.60 -0.50 9.60
C ASP A 191 -21.48 -0.06 11.06
N ALA A 192 -20.63 -0.75 11.85
CA ALA A 192 -20.40 -0.39 13.25
C ALA A 192 -19.73 0.99 13.39
N VAL A 193 -18.74 1.27 12.55
CA VAL A 193 -18.04 2.58 12.54
C VAL A 193 -18.99 3.69 12.14
N LEU A 194 -19.74 3.53 11.04
CA LEU A 194 -20.69 4.55 10.58
C LEU A 194 -21.83 4.80 11.62
N ALA A 195 -22.30 3.75 12.27
CA ALA A 195 -23.29 3.90 13.36
C ALA A 195 -22.70 4.69 14.54
N GLY A 196 -21.47 4.39 14.96
CA GLY A 196 -20.78 5.11 16.03
C GLY A 196 -20.54 6.58 15.69
N LEU A 197 -20.05 6.88 14.48
CA LEU A 197 -19.77 8.26 14.04
C LEU A 197 -21.05 9.11 13.93
N ARG A 198 -22.18 8.51 13.57
CA ARG A 198 -23.48 9.23 13.49
C ARG A 198 -24.14 9.48 14.84
N ALA A 199 -23.72 8.77 15.89
CA ALA A 199 -24.26 8.92 17.24
C ALA A 199 -23.54 10.00 18.09
N THR A 200 -22.41 10.51 17.60
CA THR A 200 -21.59 11.55 18.26
C THR A 200 -21.86 12.92 17.65
#